data_45e8815f034d872add30fc6f8c417809
#
_entry.id   45e8815f034d872add30fc6f8c417809
#
_cell.length_a   1.000
_cell.length_b   1.000
_cell.length_c   1.000
_cell.angle_alpha   90.00
_cell.angle_beta   90.00
_cell.angle_gamma   90.00
#
_symmetry.space_group_name_H-M   'P 1'
#
loop_
_entity.id
_entity.type
_entity.pdbx_description
1 polymer ?
#
loop_
_entity_poly.entity_id
_entity_poly.type
_entity_poly.pdbx_seq_one_letter_code
_entity_poly.pdbx_strand_id
1 'polypeptide(L)'
;MKSTLFTLCLCLAGVVGAQDKPVTPPPYDAALAERLGADQRGMKGYVFVILKTGPKTDLTKEESTKIFVGHMANINRLAAEGKLVLAGPFQDNPSHFEGLFVFNVKTVKEAEALLVTDPGVAAGVFTYEAYGWYGSAALMETTAIHNRIDKTGR
;
A
#
# COMPACT_ATOMS: atom_id res chain seq x y z
N MET A 1 33.23 47.39 -55.90
CA MET A 1 32.77 46.04 -55.47
C MET A 1 33.24 45.88 -54.01
N LYS A 2 32.34 46.04 -53.05
CA LYS A 2 32.62 45.89 -51.61
C LYS A 2 32.05 44.58 -51.14
N SER A 3 32.93 43.61 -50.75
CA SER A 3 32.56 42.33 -50.23
C SER A 3 32.37 42.41 -48.71
N THR A 4 31.16 42.18 -48.23
CA THR A 4 30.82 42.22 -46.78
C THR A 4 30.93 40.77 -46.25
N LEU A 5 31.91 40.55 -45.38
CA LEU A 5 32.10 39.25 -44.69
C LEU A 5 31.13 39.18 -43.52
N PHE A 6 30.20 38.23 -43.54
CA PHE A 6 29.24 37.96 -42.46
C PHE A 6 29.85 36.93 -41.52
N THR A 7 30.28 37.35 -40.35
CA THR A 7 30.79 36.44 -39.30
C THR A 7 29.65 35.84 -38.56
N LEU A 8 29.42 34.50 -38.74
CA LEU A 8 28.42 33.73 -38.02
C LEU A 8 28.99 33.32 -36.65
N CYS A 9 28.48 33.96 -35.59
CA CYS A 9 28.83 33.62 -34.20
C CYS A 9 27.98 32.43 -33.72
N LEU A 10 28.59 31.24 -33.64
CA LEU A 10 27.93 30.03 -33.16
C LEU A 10 27.99 29.98 -31.62
N CYS A 11 26.89 30.38 -30.94
CA CYS A 11 26.75 30.20 -29.48
C CYS A 11 26.50 28.73 -29.16
N LEU A 12 27.52 28.00 -28.73
CA LEU A 12 27.33 26.71 -28.04
C LEU A 12 26.72 26.96 -26.66
N ALA A 13 25.42 26.75 -26.51
CA ALA A 13 24.77 26.63 -25.20
C ALA A 13 25.17 25.30 -24.57
N GLY A 14 26.10 25.35 -23.63
CA GLY A 14 26.47 24.19 -22.83
C GLY A 14 25.28 23.76 -21.95
N VAL A 15 24.74 22.57 -22.21
CA VAL A 15 23.79 21.89 -21.31
C VAL A 15 24.58 21.49 -20.06
N VAL A 16 24.49 22.28 -19.00
CA VAL A 16 24.97 21.87 -17.67
C VAL A 16 24.00 20.81 -17.17
N GLY A 17 24.35 19.54 -17.37
CA GLY A 17 23.65 18.43 -16.76
C GLY A 17 23.77 18.56 -15.23
N ALA A 18 22.64 18.70 -14.54
CA ALA A 18 22.62 18.56 -13.11
C ALA A 18 23.07 17.15 -12.75
N GLN A 19 24.30 17.02 -12.27
CA GLN A 19 24.80 15.76 -11.72
C GLN A 19 24.06 15.56 -10.38
N ASP A 20 23.16 14.56 -10.33
CA ASP A 20 22.56 14.12 -9.09
C ASP A 20 23.69 13.70 -8.14
N LYS A 21 23.74 14.40 -6.98
CA LYS A 21 24.69 14.01 -5.93
C LYS A 21 24.40 12.57 -5.52
N PRO A 22 25.41 11.72 -5.36
CA PRO A 22 25.21 10.37 -4.91
C PRO A 22 24.48 10.41 -3.55
N VAL A 23 23.29 9.81 -3.49
CA VAL A 23 22.50 9.71 -2.26
C VAL A 23 23.22 8.70 -1.36
N THR A 24 23.91 9.19 -0.34
CA THR A 24 24.49 8.30 0.70
C THR A 24 23.32 7.76 1.53
N PRO A 25 23.16 6.43 1.64
CA PRO A 25 22.12 5.86 2.49
C PRO A 25 22.28 6.36 3.93
N PRO A 26 21.20 6.60 4.67
CA PRO A 26 21.30 6.94 6.08
C PRO A 26 21.99 5.79 6.85
N PRO A 27 22.64 6.09 7.99
CA PRO A 27 23.23 5.05 8.83
C PRO A 27 22.14 4.08 9.33
N TYR A 28 22.53 2.82 9.57
CA TYR A 28 21.63 1.80 10.10
C TYR A 28 21.13 2.20 11.50
N ASP A 29 19.79 2.14 11.69
CA ASP A 29 19.10 2.41 12.95
C ASP A 29 18.62 1.09 13.57
N ALA A 30 19.39 0.58 14.52
CA ALA A 30 19.12 -0.70 15.19
C ALA A 30 17.84 -0.65 16.03
N ALA A 31 17.55 0.47 16.70
CA ALA A 31 16.36 0.62 17.53
C ALA A 31 15.08 0.65 16.68
N LEU A 32 15.13 1.32 15.53
CA LEU A 32 14.03 1.31 14.57
C LEU A 32 13.82 -0.11 14.00
N ALA A 33 14.87 -0.80 13.60
CA ALA A 33 14.78 -2.15 13.07
C ALA A 33 14.15 -3.13 14.08
N GLU A 34 14.56 -3.09 15.34
CA GLU A 34 13.98 -3.89 16.42
C GLU A 34 12.49 -3.55 16.64
N ARG A 35 12.15 -2.27 16.74
CA ARG A 35 10.76 -1.82 16.93
C ARG A 35 9.83 -2.27 15.82
N LEU A 36 10.28 -2.29 14.57
CA LEU A 36 9.51 -2.73 13.42
C LEU A 36 9.50 -4.26 13.25
N GLY A 37 10.31 -4.98 14.01
CA GLY A 37 10.49 -6.42 13.88
C GLY A 37 11.18 -6.82 12.58
N ALA A 38 12.09 -5.97 12.11
CA ALA A 38 12.88 -6.19 10.91
C ALA A 38 13.98 -7.23 11.15
N ASP A 39 14.25 -8.05 10.15
CA ASP A 39 15.46 -8.88 10.10
C ASP A 39 16.68 -8.06 9.63
N GLN A 40 17.81 -8.74 9.43
CA GLN A 40 19.09 -8.13 9.01
C GLN A 40 19.01 -7.40 7.65
N ARG A 41 17.95 -7.63 6.86
CA ARG A 41 17.71 -7.01 5.56
C ARG A 41 16.64 -5.92 5.62
N GLY A 42 16.14 -5.58 6.81
CA GLY A 42 15.02 -4.64 6.96
C GLY A 42 13.67 -5.21 6.55
N MET A 43 13.57 -6.54 6.48
CA MET A 43 12.38 -7.23 5.98
C MET A 43 11.63 -7.94 7.11
N LYS A 44 10.39 -8.33 6.83
CA LYS A 44 9.50 -9.03 7.76
C LYS A 44 8.51 -9.91 7.01
N GLY A 45 8.07 -11.01 7.63
CA GLY A 45 6.97 -11.82 7.13
C GLY A 45 5.60 -11.19 7.40
N TYR A 46 4.73 -11.28 6.41
CA TYR A 46 3.34 -10.82 6.40
C TYR A 46 2.45 -11.85 5.71
N VAL A 47 1.15 -11.62 5.73
CA VAL A 47 0.22 -12.28 4.80
C VAL A 47 -0.40 -11.22 3.90
N PHE A 48 -0.20 -11.39 2.60
CA PHE A 48 -0.77 -10.57 1.54
C PHE A 48 -2.10 -11.18 1.10
N VAL A 49 -3.14 -10.37 1.01
CA VAL A 49 -4.49 -10.81 0.64
C VAL A 49 -5.02 -9.96 -0.50
N ILE A 50 -5.60 -10.63 -1.49
CA ILE A 50 -6.37 -10.00 -2.57
C ILE A 50 -7.84 -10.29 -2.31
N LEU A 51 -8.65 -9.26 -2.16
CA LEU A 51 -10.10 -9.36 -2.17
C LEU A 51 -10.60 -9.36 -3.61
N LYS A 52 -11.54 -10.22 -3.91
CA LYS A 52 -12.17 -10.38 -5.24
C LYS A 52 -13.67 -10.30 -5.10
N THR A 53 -14.35 -9.94 -6.17
CA THR A 53 -15.82 -10.00 -6.23
C THR A 53 -16.29 -11.38 -5.79
N GLY A 54 -17.20 -11.42 -4.85
CA GLY A 54 -17.80 -12.65 -4.33
C GLY A 54 -19.09 -13.04 -5.07
N PRO A 55 -19.69 -14.18 -4.72
CA PRO A 55 -20.90 -14.67 -5.34
C PRO A 55 -22.17 -13.90 -4.95
N LYS A 56 -22.15 -13.11 -3.87
CA LYS A 56 -23.30 -12.37 -3.38
C LYS A 56 -23.43 -11.04 -4.10
N THR A 57 -24.29 -10.97 -5.11
CA THR A 57 -24.48 -9.79 -5.97
C THR A 57 -25.88 -9.17 -5.88
N ASP A 58 -26.83 -9.87 -5.27
CA ASP A 58 -28.26 -9.51 -5.17
C ASP A 58 -28.60 -8.75 -3.89
N LEU A 59 -27.80 -7.72 -3.56
CA LEU A 59 -27.99 -6.90 -2.37
C LEU A 59 -28.88 -5.67 -2.66
N THR A 60 -29.74 -5.34 -1.71
CA THR A 60 -30.37 -4.02 -1.69
C THR A 60 -29.34 -2.94 -1.41
N LYS A 61 -29.68 -1.69 -1.71
CA LYS A 61 -28.82 -0.55 -1.41
C LYS A 61 -28.53 -0.42 0.09
N GLU A 62 -29.52 -0.66 0.93
CA GLU A 62 -29.42 -0.62 2.40
C GLU A 62 -28.46 -1.71 2.91
N GLU A 63 -28.60 -2.94 2.43
CA GLU A 63 -27.71 -4.05 2.79
C GLU A 63 -26.28 -3.77 2.37
N SER A 64 -26.07 -3.33 1.14
CA SER A 64 -24.76 -2.97 0.60
C SER A 64 -24.09 -1.87 1.45
N THR A 65 -24.85 -0.82 1.79
CA THR A 65 -24.34 0.28 2.62
C THR A 65 -23.96 -0.23 4.01
N LYS A 66 -24.80 -1.05 4.65
CA LYS A 66 -24.53 -1.62 5.98
C LYS A 66 -23.25 -2.49 5.97
N ILE A 67 -23.12 -3.35 4.97
CA ILE A 67 -21.94 -4.21 4.81
C ILE A 67 -20.69 -3.36 4.62
N PHE A 68 -20.74 -2.35 3.75
CA PHE A 68 -19.59 -1.47 3.49
C PHE A 68 -19.16 -0.68 4.72
N VAL A 69 -20.11 -0.12 5.48
CA VAL A 69 -19.82 0.56 6.77
C VAL A 69 -19.14 -0.39 7.75
N GLY A 70 -19.64 -1.64 7.86
CA GLY A 70 -19.03 -2.66 8.70
C GLY A 70 -17.64 -3.08 8.24
N HIS A 71 -17.43 -3.20 6.92
CA HIS A 71 -16.13 -3.47 6.30
C HIS A 71 -15.11 -2.38 6.67
N MET A 72 -15.45 -1.11 6.49
CA MET A 72 -14.57 0.01 6.86
C MET A 72 -14.28 0.05 8.37
N ALA A 73 -15.28 -0.22 9.21
CA ALA A 73 -15.08 -0.30 10.67
C ALA A 73 -14.13 -1.45 11.04
N ASN A 74 -14.22 -2.59 10.36
CA ASN A 74 -13.32 -3.73 10.58
C ASN A 74 -11.87 -3.40 10.16
N ILE A 75 -11.66 -2.73 9.02
CA ILE A 75 -10.35 -2.24 8.56
C ILE A 75 -9.74 -1.33 9.64
N ASN A 76 -10.49 -0.33 10.11
CA ASN A 76 -10.00 0.62 11.10
C ASN A 76 -9.63 -0.07 12.43
N ARG A 77 -10.47 -1.02 12.88
CA ARG A 77 -10.19 -1.82 14.08
C ARG A 77 -8.90 -2.63 13.95
N LEU A 78 -8.74 -3.37 12.86
CA LEU A 78 -7.56 -4.21 12.62
C LEU A 78 -6.28 -3.37 12.43
N ALA A 79 -6.39 -2.18 11.84
CA ALA A 79 -5.29 -1.24 11.75
C ALA A 79 -4.90 -0.68 13.12
N ALA A 80 -5.87 -0.31 13.96
CA ALA A 80 -5.62 0.15 15.33
C ALA A 80 -4.99 -0.94 16.22
N GLU A 81 -5.35 -2.21 16.00
CA GLU A 81 -4.75 -3.36 16.67
C GLU A 81 -3.34 -3.71 16.14
N GLY A 82 -2.84 -3.01 15.11
CA GLY A 82 -1.55 -3.30 14.47
C GLY A 82 -1.52 -4.63 13.68
N LYS A 83 -2.69 -5.22 13.42
CA LYS A 83 -2.85 -6.47 12.67
C LYS A 83 -2.94 -6.24 11.16
N LEU A 84 -3.47 -5.10 10.74
CA LEU A 84 -3.56 -4.68 9.35
C LEU A 84 -2.63 -3.49 9.14
N VAL A 85 -1.62 -3.64 8.28
CA VAL A 85 -0.61 -2.59 8.06
C VAL A 85 -0.84 -1.82 6.77
N LEU A 86 -1.58 -2.40 5.83
CA LEU A 86 -1.94 -1.76 4.57
C LEU A 86 -3.30 -2.30 4.11
N ALA A 87 -4.17 -1.41 3.69
CA ALA A 87 -5.43 -1.72 3.01
C ALA A 87 -5.70 -0.68 1.93
N GLY A 88 -6.35 -1.10 0.86
CA GLY A 88 -6.79 -0.17 -0.19
C GLY A 88 -7.54 -0.86 -1.30
N PRO A 89 -8.45 -0.15 -1.98
CA PRO A 89 -9.16 -0.67 -3.14
C PRO A 89 -8.24 -0.72 -4.36
N PHE A 90 -8.48 -1.66 -5.25
CA PHE A 90 -7.99 -1.59 -6.61
C PHE A 90 -8.86 -0.62 -7.43
N GLN A 91 -8.27 -0.01 -8.43
CA GLN A 91 -9.03 0.61 -9.50
C GLN A 91 -9.63 -0.47 -10.41
N ASP A 92 -10.56 -0.09 -11.28
CA ASP A 92 -11.15 -1.01 -12.24
C ASP A 92 -10.08 -1.80 -13.00
N ASN A 93 -10.25 -3.13 -13.01
CA ASN A 93 -9.25 -4.05 -13.56
C ASN A 93 -9.89 -5.33 -14.11
N PRO A 94 -9.25 -5.98 -15.11
CA PRO A 94 -9.81 -7.16 -15.78
C PRO A 94 -9.88 -8.42 -14.91
N SER A 95 -9.19 -8.44 -13.77
CA SER A 95 -9.17 -9.58 -12.83
C SER A 95 -10.25 -9.47 -11.76
N HIS A 96 -11.06 -8.41 -11.77
CA HIS A 96 -12.11 -8.14 -10.78
C HIS A 96 -11.58 -8.17 -9.33
N PHE A 97 -10.36 -7.62 -9.14
CA PHE A 97 -9.80 -7.40 -7.81
C PHE A 97 -10.47 -6.17 -7.19
N GLU A 98 -11.01 -6.34 -6.00
CA GLU A 98 -11.71 -5.30 -5.26
C GLU A 98 -10.78 -4.50 -4.35
N GLY A 99 -9.90 -5.21 -3.62
CA GLY A 99 -8.98 -4.59 -2.71
C GLY A 99 -7.83 -5.50 -2.29
N LEU A 100 -6.86 -4.92 -1.59
CA LEU A 100 -5.79 -5.68 -0.99
C LEU A 100 -5.67 -5.38 0.51
N PHE A 101 -5.19 -6.38 1.26
CA PHE A 101 -4.75 -6.25 2.63
C PHE A 101 -3.34 -6.80 2.80
N VAL A 102 -2.56 -6.17 3.68
CA VAL A 102 -1.31 -6.74 4.19
C VAL A 102 -1.46 -6.88 5.70
N PHE A 103 -1.52 -8.13 6.16
CA PHE A 103 -1.65 -8.47 7.58
C PHE A 103 -0.30 -8.73 8.24
N ASN A 104 -0.09 -8.13 9.40
CA ASN A 104 1.04 -8.39 10.29
C ASN A 104 0.75 -9.63 11.14
N VAL A 105 0.69 -10.78 10.50
CA VAL A 105 0.51 -12.10 11.11
C VAL A 105 1.50 -13.09 10.51
N LYS A 106 1.72 -14.22 11.18
CA LYS A 106 2.76 -15.19 10.78
C LYS A 106 2.29 -16.19 9.74
N THR A 107 0.99 -16.50 9.72
CA THR A 107 0.43 -17.59 8.90
C THR A 107 -0.81 -17.14 8.16
N VAL A 108 -1.08 -17.80 7.02
CA VAL A 108 -2.33 -17.61 6.26
C VAL A 108 -3.54 -17.93 7.14
N LYS A 109 -3.47 -18.97 7.97
CA LYS A 109 -4.55 -19.34 8.89
C LYS A 109 -4.91 -18.23 9.87
N GLU A 110 -3.92 -17.49 10.39
CA GLU A 110 -4.16 -16.34 11.25
C GLU A 110 -4.84 -15.19 10.48
N ALA A 111 -4.43 -14.95 9.22
CA ALA A 111 -5.08 -13.96 8.38
C ALA A 111 -6.53 -14.34 8.05
N GLU A 112 -6.80 -15.60 7.74
CA GLU A 112 -8.15 -16.13 7.49
C GLU A 112 -9.06 -15.93 8.70
N ALA A 113 -8.55 -16.12 9.93
CA ALA A 113 -9.29 -15.86 11.16
C ALA A 113 -9.66 -14.37 11.33
N LEU A 114 -8.89 -13.46 10.76
CA LEU A 114 -9.20 -12.02 10.72
C LEU A 114 -10.19 -11.70 9.59
N LEU A 115 -10.01 -12.32 8.42
CA LEU A 115 -10.86 -12.10 7.25
C LEU A 115 -12.32 -12.46 7.50
N VAL A 116 -12.59 -13.54 8.22
CA VAL A 116 -13.98 -13.94 8.55
C VAL A 116 -14.68 -12.95 9.48
N THR A 117 -13.95 -12.02 10.12
CA THR A 117 -14.55 -10.92 10.91
C THR A 117 -15.01 -9.76 10.04
N ASP A 118 -14.67 -9.76 8.75
CA ASP A 118 -15.09 -8.73 7.81
C ASP A 118 -16.50 -8.99 7.30
N PRO A 119 -17.45 -8.04 7.47
CA PRO A 119 -18.83 -8.23 7.01
C PRO A 119 -18.95 -8.47 5.51
N GLY A 120 -18.06 -7.92 4.69
CA GLY A 120 -18.04 -8.14 3.25
C GLY A 120 -17.65 -9.57 2.88
N VAL A 121 -16.68 -10.14 3.59
CA VAL A 121 -16.27 -11.54 3.44
C VAL A 121 -17.35 -12.47 4.02
N ALA A 122 -17.82 -12.19 5.23
CA ALA A 122 -18.83 -13.01 5.90
C ALA A 122 -20.15 -13.09 5.13
N ALA A 123 -20.54 -12.00 4.46
CA ALA A 123 -21.75 -11.96 3.60
C ALA A 123 -21.52 -12.56 2.20
N GLY A 124 -20.30 -12.93 1.83
CA GLY A 124 -19.99 -13.44 0.50
C GLY A 124 -19.98 -12.37 -0.61
N VAL A 125 -19.90 -11.09 -0.23
CA VAL A 125 -19.69 -9.97 -1.17
C VAL A 125 -18.26 -10.01 -1.70
N PHE A 126 -17.32 -10.39 -0.82
CA PHE A 126 -15.93 -10.63 -1.21
C PHE A 126 -15.56 -12.09 -1.01
N THR A 127 -14.79 -12.61 -1.95
CA THR A 127 -13.92 -13.76 -1.80
C THR A 127 -12.48 -13.27 -1.67
N TYR A 128 -11.54 -14.15 -1.35
CA TYR A 128 -10.15 -13.74 -1.19
C TYR A 128 -9.16 -14.82 -1.61
N GLU A 129 -7.96 -14.38 -1.89
CA GLU A 129 -6.76 -15.20 -1.98
C GLU A 129 -5.73 -14.67 -0.97
N ALA A 130 -5.06 -15.56 -0.24
CA ALA A 130 -4.14 -15.20 0.82
C ALA A 130 -2.80 -15.92 0.66
N TYR A 131 -1.70 -15.17 0.77
CA TYR A 131 -0.34 -15.64 0.52
C TYR A 131 0.60 -15.19 1.62
N GLY A 132 1.47 -16.09 2.09
CA GLY A 132 2.64 -15.67 2.87
C GLY A 132 3.52 -14.76 2.01
N TRP A 133 3.91 -13.60 2.56
CA TRP A 133 4.69 -12.62 1.83
C TRP A 133 5.81 -12.05 2.70
N TYR A 134 6.97 -11.85 2.09
CA TYR A 134 8.14 -11.28 2.74
C TYR A 134 8.39 -9.89 2.18
N GLY A 135 8.12 -8.86 2.99
CA GLY A 135 8.13 -7.46 2.59
C GLY A 135 8.93 -6.58 3.53
N SER A 136 9.08 -5.30 3.17
CA SER A 136 9.78 -4.34 4.04
C SER A 136 9.09 -4.19 5.40
N ALA A 137 9.85 -4.25 6.48
CA ALA A 137 9.35 -3.97 7.83
C ALA A 137 8.88 -2.52 7.99
N ALA A 138 9.31 -1.60 7.12
CA ALA A 138 8.86 -0.20 7.11
C ALA A 138 7.34 -0.06 6.90
N LEU A 139 6.65 -1.08 6.37
CA LEU A 139 5.19 -1.10 6.29
C LEU A 139 4.50 -0.96 7.66
N MET A 140 5.18 -1.31 8.75
CA MET A 140 4.65 -1.14 10.10
C MET A 140 4.41 0.34 10.48
N GLU A 141 5.05 1.29 9.78
CA GLU A 141 4.85 2.73 9.96
C GLU A 141 3.68 3.29 9.12
N THR A 142 3.13 2.50 8.19
CA THR A 142 2.14 2.97 7.21
C THR A 142 0.92 3.59 7.89
N THR A 143 0.33 2.91 8.89
CA THR A 143 -0.84 3.41 9.62
C THR A 143 -0.54 4.72 10.37
N ALA A 144 0.61 4.81 11.04
CA ALA A 144 0.99 6.01 11.78
C ALA A 144 1.23 7.21 10.85
N ILE A 145 1.81 6.98 9.69
CA ILE A 145 2.02 8.01 8.67
C ILE A 145 0.68 8.39 8.03
N HIS A 146 -0.15 7.39 7.68
CA HIS A 146 -1.47 7.61 7.08
C HIS A 146 -2.33 8.53 7.96
N ASN A 147 -2.41 8.25 9.26
CA ASN A 147 -3.20 9.06 10.21
C ASN A 147 -2.75 10.54 10.29
N ARG A 148 -1.51 10.84 9.87
CA ARG A 148 -0.99 12.22 9.85
C ARG A 148 -1.28 12.95 8.54
N ILE A 149 -1.61 12.24 7.48
CA ILE A 149 -1.89 12.80 6.14
C ILE A 149 -3.36 12.72 5.76
N ASP A 150 -4.17 11.93 6.49
CA ASP A 150 -5.61 11.89 6.34
C ASP A 150 -6.28 13.07 7.06
N LYS A 151 -6.88 13.98 6.27
CA LYS A 151 -7.61 15.16 6.80
C LYS A 151 -9.03 14.81 7.28
N THR A 152 -9.53 13.63 6.92
CA THR A 152 -10.92 13.24 7.21
C THR A 152 -11.05 12.53 8.55
N GLY A 153 -9.95 12.04 9.12
CA GLY A 153 -9.92 11.36 10.42
C GLY A 153 -10.71 10.05 10.44
N ARG A 154 -10.74 9.33 9.32
CA ARG A 154 -11.48 8.07 9.18
C ARG A 154 -10.74 6.91 9.82
#